data_9deec1a69c8ada49e147e2dd5dfce539
#
_entry.id   9deec1a69c8ada49e147e2dd5dfce539
#
_cell.length_a   1.000
_cell.length_b   1.000
_cell.length_c   1.000
_cell.angle_alpha   90.00
_cell.angle_beta   90.00
_cell.angle_gamma   90.00
#
_symmetry.space_group_name_H-M   'P 1'
#
loop_
_entity.id
_entity.type
_entity.pdbx_description
1 polymer ?
#
loop_
_entity_poly.entity_id
_entity_poly.type
_entity_poly.pdbx_seq_one_letter_code
_entity_poly.pdbx_strand_id
1 'polypeptide(L)'
;MKMILITAIFTALFLLSCTPSEKQCSVDADCVPAGCCHATDAINKEYASSCNGVLCTMECKPTTIDCGQGDIKCVQNECTVVLK
;
A
#
# COMPACT_ATOMS: atom_id res chain seq x y z
N MET A 1 8.30 -16.98 36.54
CA MET A 1 7.37 -17.66 35.63
C MET A 1 6.35 -16.70 35.01
N LYS A 2 5.71 -15.83 35.79
CA LYS A 2 4.72 -14.88 35.23
C LYS A 2 5.33 -13.89 34.24
N MET A 3 6.56 -13.47 34.42
CA MET A 3 7.24 -12.55 33.52
C MET A 3 7.54 -13.14 32.15
N ILE A 4 7.82 -14.44 32.09
CA ILE A 4 8.13 -15.14 30.85
C ILE A 4 6.89 -15.24 29.96
N LEU A 5 5.71 -15.48 30.57
CA LEU A 5 4.43 -15.55 29.85
C LEU A 5 4.05 -14.20 29.24
N ILE A 6 4.26 -13.11 29.95
CA ILE A 6 3.97 -11.75 29.48
C ILE A 6 4.86 -11.41 28.29
N THR A 7 6.14 -11.77 28.34
CA THR A 7 7.08 -11.52 27.27
C THR A 7 6.72 -12.30 26.00
N ALA A 8 6.27 -13.54 26.14
CA ALA A 8 5.86 -14.37 25.01
C ALA A 8 4.61 -13.79 24.31
N ILE A 9 3.64 -13.29 25.07
CA ILE A 9 2.44 -12.66 24.53
C ILE A 9 2.79 -11.39 23.76
N PHE A 10 3.71 -10.60 24.28
CA PHE A 10 4.14 -9.37 23.66
C PHE A 10 4.83 -9.63 22.30
N THR A 11 5.65 -10.67 22.24
CA THR A 11 6.35 -11.07 21.00
C THR A 11 5.34 -11.54 19.95
N ALA A 12 4.33 -12.29 20.34
CA ALA A 12 3.30 -12.78 19.42
C ALA A 12 2.48 -11.63 18.81
N LEU A 13 2.16 -10.61 19.59
CA LEU A 13 1.46 -9.42 19.10
C LEU A 13 2.27 -8.65 18.05
N PHE A 14 3.58 -8.61 18.21
CA PHE A 14 4.47 -7.92 17.28
C PHE A 14 4.50 -8.61 15.90
N LEU A 15 4.40 -9.93 15.88
CA LEU A 15 4.42 -10.70 14.62
C LEU A 15 3.13 -10.53 13.80
N LEU A 16 2.02 -10.14 14.42
CA LEU A 16 0.74 -9.93 13.74
C LEU A 16 0.65 -8.60 12.99
N SER A 17 1.65 -7.72 13.16
CA SER A 17 1.65 -6.38 12.57
C SER A 17 2.48 -6.28 11.29
N CYS A 18 2.87 -7.40 10.67
CA CYS A 18 3.74 -7.40 9.50
C CYS A 18 3.00 -6.94 8.25
N THR A 19 3.54 -5.90 7.60
CA THR A 19 3.07 -5.43 6.30
C THR A 19 3.73 -6.26 5.20
N PRO A 20 2.98 -6.71 4.17
CA PRO A 20 3.59 -7.41 3.03
C PRO A 20 4.70 -6.58 2.40
N SER A 21 5.77 -7.23 1.94
CA SER A 21 6.93 -6.54 1.35
C SER A 21 6.55 -5.61 0.21
N GLU A 22 5.59 -6.01 -0.61
CA GLU A 22 5.10 -5.25 -1.76
C GLU A 22 4.37 -3.96 -1.38
N LYS A 23 3.99 -3.82 -0.12
CA LYS A 23 3.29 -2.63 0.38
C LYS A 23 4.12 -1.82 1.36
N GLN A 24 5.32 -2.24 1.64
CA GLN A 24 6.19 -1.53 2.59
C GLN A 24 6.70 -0.22 2.01
N CYS A 25 6.75 0.81 2.83
CA CYS A 25 7.26 2.11 2.44
C CYS A 25 7.82 2.85 3.64
N SER A 26 8.66 3.86 3.36
CA SER A 26 9.17 4.78 4.38
C SER A 26 8.61 6.18 4.17
N VAL A 27 8.39 6.57 2.92
CA VAL A 27 7.84 7.87 2.53
C VAL A 27 6.81 7.68 1.41
N ASP A 28 6.01 8.72 1.17
CA ASP A 28 4.98 8.68 0.12
C ASP A 28 5.56 8.37 -1.27
N ALA A 29 6.75 8.88 -1.55
CA ALA A 29 7.40 8.68 -2.85
C ALA A 29 7.77 7.22 -3.14
N ASP A 30 7.80 6.35 -2.13
CA ASP A 30 8.05 4.93 -2.31
C ASP A 30 6.86 4.20 -2.89
N CYS A 31 5.70 4.82 -2.91
CA CYS A 31 4.44 4.20 -3.30
C CYS A 31 3.97 4.67 -4.67
N VAL A 32 3.47 3.73 -5.46
CA VAL A 32 2.95 3.97 -6.81
C VAL A 32 1.62 3.22 -6.97
N PRO A 33 0.83 3.54 -8.02
CA PRO A 33 -0.41 2.79 -8.27
C PRO A 33 -0.13 1.29 -8.44
N ALA A 34 -1.00 0.47 -7.87
CA ALA A 34 -0.88 -0.99 -7.95
C ALA A 34 -1.32 -1.58 -9.28
N GLY A 35 -1.75 -0.77 -10.22
CA GLY A 35 -2.14 -1.20 -11.55
C GLY A 35 -1.91 -0.09 -12.56
N CYS A 36 -1.93 -0.44 -13.85
CA CYS A 36 -1.67 0.53 -14.92
C CYS A 36 -2.88 1.40 -15.24
N CYS A 37 -4.09 0.95 -14.91
CA CYS A 37 -5.32 1.69 -15.22
C CYS A 37 -6.28 1.61 -14.03
N HIS A 38 -6.88 2.75 -13.68
CA HIS A 38 -7.94 2.82 -12.69
C HIS A 38 -7.58 2.14 -11.36
N ALA A 39 -6.41 2.48 -10.84
CA ALA A 39 -5.89 1.81 -9.65
C ALA A 39 -6.74 2.10 -8.41
N THR A 40 -7.01 1.06 -7.63
CA THR A 40 -7.74 1.14 -6.36
C THR A 40 -6.82 0.94 -5.16
N ASP A 41 -5.55 0.62 -5.41
CA ASP A 41 -4.58 0.32 -4.36
C ASP A 41 -3.21 0.87 -4.76
N ALA A 42 -2.26 0.78 -3.83
CA ALA A 42 -0.90 1.25 -4.01
C ALA A 42 0.09 0.20 -3.54
N ILE A 43 1.26 0.17 -4.17
CA ILE A 43 2.34 -0.76 -3.81
C ILE A 43 3.67 -0.01 -3.81
N ASN A 44 4.69 -0.63 -3.24
CA ASN A 44 6.06 -0.13 -3.31
C ASN A 44 6.52 -0.14 -4.78
N LYS A 45 7.17 0.93 -5.20
CA LYS A 45 7.60 1.13 -6.59
C LYS A 45 8.52 0.02 -7.13
N GLU A 46 9.24 -0.68 -6.25
CA GLU A 46 10.11 -1.79 -6.66
C GLU A 46 9.33 -3.01 -7.14
N TYR A 47 8.07 -3.10 -6.77
CA TYR A 47 7.18 -4.21 -7.15
C TYR A 47 6.19 -3.83 -8.25
N ALA A 48 6.29 -2.59 -8.75
CA ALA A 48 5.38 -2.11 -9.77
C ALA A 48 5.63 -2.80 -11.12
N SER A 49 4.54 -3.14 -11.82
CA SER A 49 4.62 -3.69 -13.17
C SER A 49 4.92 -2.59 -14.18
N SER A 50 5.60 -2.95 -15.27
CA SER A 50 5.78 -2.02 -16.38
C SER A 50 4.45 -1.75 -17.07
N CYS A 51 4.16 -0.47 -17.33
CA CYS A 51 2.96 -0.07 -18.04
C CYS A 51 3.23 0.31 -19.50
N ASN A 52 4.40 -0.04 -20.02
CA ASN A 52 4.76 0.23 -21.41
C ASN A 52 3.79 -0.47 -22.36
N GLY A 53 3.20 0.29 -23.29
CA GLY A 53 2.27 -0.23 -24.26
C GLY A 53 0.86 -0.51 -23.75
N VAL A 54 0.60 -0.23 -22.46
CA VAL A 54 -0.74 -0.39 -21.89
C VAL A 54 -1.55 0.87 -22.15
N LEU A 55 -2.72 0.71 -22.75
CA LEU A 55 -3.65 1.80 -23.02
C LEU A 55 -4.78 1.76 -21.98
N CYS A 56 -5.07 2.92 -21.42
CA CYS A 56 -6.15 3.06 -20.44
C CYS A 56 -7.28 3.90 -21.03
N THR A 57 -8.52 3.60 -20.66
CA THR A 57 -9.64 4.48 -20.98
C THR A 57 -9.50 5.78 -20.18
N MET A 58 -10.05 6.87 -20.71
CA MET A 58 -9.97 8.17 -20.07
C MET A 58 -11.10 8.41 -19.07
N GLU A 59 -11.79 7.37 -18.68
CA GLU A 59 -12.89 7.47 -17.72
C GLU A 59 -12.36 7.68 -16.30
N CYS A 60 -13.08 8.44 -15.51
CA CYS A 60 -12.82 8.58 -14.08
C CYS A 60 -13.65 7.52 -13.35
N LYS A 61 -13.08 6.34 -13.16
CA LYS A 61 -13.77 5.25 -12.49
C LYS A 61 -13.98 5.60 -11.01
N PRO A 62 -15.18 5.35 -10.45
CA PRO A 62 -15.41 5.60 -9.02
C PRO A 62 -14.50 4.75 -8.14
N THR A 63 -14.16 5.25 -6.98
CA THR A 63 -13.32 4.58 -5.96
C THR A 63 -11.89 4.28 -6.39
N THR A 64 -11.40 4.96 -7.43
CA THR A 64 -10.03 4.87 -7.90
C THR A 64 -9.28 6.18 -7.68
N ILE A 65 -7.99 6.19 -8.03
CA ILE A 65 -7.18 7.41 -8.01
C ILE A 65 -7.41 8.30 -9.24
N ASP A 66 -8.28 7.87 -10.17
CA ASP A 66 -8.53 8.59 -11.40
C ASP A 66 -8.99 10.03 -11.14
N CYS A 67 -8.56 10.95 -11.99
CA CYS A 67 -9.01 12.35 -11.95
C CYS A 67 -8.80 13.03 -10.60
N GLY A 68 -7.79 12.60 -9.84
CA GLY A 68 -7.50 13.18 -8.53
C GLY A 68 -8.47 12.79 -7.44
N GLN A 69 -9.22 11.72 -7.61
CA GLN A 69 -10.17 11.23 -6.61
C GLN A 69 -9.51 10.65 -5.37
N GLY A 70 -8.24 10.30 -5.44
CA GLY A 70 -7.49 9.76 -4.32
C GLY A 70 -6.02 10.09 -4.44
N ASP A 71 -5.33 10.01 -3.31
CA ASP A 71 -3.89 10.21 -3.22
C ASP A 71 -3.22 8.92 -2.78
N ILE A 72 -2.00 8.70 -3.28
CA ILE A 72 -1.16 7.58 -2.85
C ILE A 72 -0.27 8.09 -1.73
N LYS A 73 -0.32 7.42 -0.59
CA LYS A 73 0.44 7.81 0.60
C LYS A 73 1.04 6.61 1.30
N CYS A 74 2.13 6.86 2.02
CA CYS A 74 2.73 5.91 2.94
C CYS A 74 2.15 6.16 4.33
N VAL A 75 1.26 5.27 4.77
CA VAL A 75 0.58 5.39 6.07
C VAL A 75 1.02 4.22 6.94
N GLN A 76 1.65 4.53 8.07
CA GLN A 76 2.15 3.51 8.99
C GLN A 76 3.02 2.47 8.27
N ASN A 77 3.95 2.96 7.43
CA ASN A 77 4.87 2.15 6.64
C ASN A 77 4.17 1.23 5.63
N GLU A 78 2.96 1.56 5.23
CA GLU A 78 2.19 0.80 4.24
C GLU A 78 1.69 1.72 3.13
N CYS A 79 1.93 1.32 1.88
CA CYS A 79 1.40 2.04 0.71
C CYS A 79 -0.11 1.92 0.67
N THR A 80 -0.80 3.05 0.61
CA THR A 80 -2.25 3.13 0.76
C THR A 80 -2.81 4.18 -0.20
N VAL A 81 -4.01 3.95 -0.70
CA VAL A 81 -4.78 4.96 -1.41
C VAL A 81 -5.74 5.62 -0.42
N VAL A 82 -5.65 6.94 -0.33
CA VAL A 82 -6.56 7.74 0.50
C VAL A 82 -7.52 8.45 -0.43
N LEU A 83 -8.77 8.02 -0.45
CA LEU A 83 -9.81 8.64 -1.29
C LEU A 83 -10.27 9.96 -0.68
N LYS A 84 -10.56 10.93 -1.53
CA LYS A 84 -11.03 12.26 -1.13
C LYS A 84 -12.54 12.27 -0.91
#